data_6d6a8550bba199ee02714a19074ea753
#
_entry.id   6d6a8550bba199ee02714a19074ea753
#
_cell.length_a   1.000
_cell.length_b   1.000
_cell.length_c   1.000
_cell.angle_alpha   90.00
_cell.angle_beta   90.00
_cell.angle_gamma   90.00
#
_symmetry.space_group_name_H-M   'P 1'
#
loop_
_entity.id
_entity.type
_entity.pdbx_description
1 polymer ?
#
loop_
_entity_poly.entity_id
_entity_poly.type
_entity_poly.pdbx_seq_one_letter_code
_entity_poly.pdbx_strand_id
1 'polypeptide(L)'
;NHVHFIMGGMQLSQVNLYDVTNKEEFQKRILETHAKLPEGKWMVGGNWDHEKWGGNYPDRSWIDQVVMERPVLLDRLDGHMALANSKALSLADINDLSVDPEGGIIQRDDNGNPTGVLKDNAIDLCSDLIPDESMDELDQALNRAMDYALSKGVTQVHDMGSGSWKDLAVYKRSLDRGDLKIRIKLFTWYENWKNILSYVEKNGSGNDWLKWDGIKGMMDGSLGSRTAWMNRPYLPDKESHGKEAIPTVGIVTIQDTLDFKELLRQTDKAKIQHAVHAIGDKANDWILNEFEKIRIENGERDRRSRIEHAQHLSPSAIDRFSEENIIPSMQPFHIYDDGCWAHKRIGRELLSRTYVFRSLLDRGANLTFGSDWTVAPLDPLTGVHAAVTRKTRDNKNPDGWFPGEKISVAEALRCYTLNNAFAAFWDKTTGSLIVGKNADFVVHSKNLLTVDPDHILSSKVIRTVVAGRDHLFE
;
A
#
# COMPACT_ATOMS: atom_id res chain seq x y z
N ASN A 1 3.92 6.69 7.12
CA ASN A 1 4.34 7.04 5.78
C ASN A 1 3.86 5.97 4.78
N HIS A 2 3.58 6.33 3.55
CA HIS A 2 3.10 5.47 2.45
C HIS A 2 1.97 4.52 2.85
N VAL A 3 0.75 4.99 2.70
CA VAL A 3 -0.49 4.23 2.91
C VAL A 3 -1.51 4.61 1.83
N HIS A 4 -2.54 3.78 1.63
CA HIS A 4 -3.76 4.08 0.89
C HIS A 4 -4.90 4.20 1.90
N PHE A 5 -5.01 5.39 2.52
CA PHE A 5 -5.66 5.53 3.82
C PHE A 5 -7.18 5.38 3.78
N ILE A 6 -7.86 6.05 2.85
CA ILE A 6 -9.32 5.90 2.67
C ILE A 6 -9.65 4.48 2.22
N MET A 7 -8.87 3.92 1.28
CA MET A 7 -9.03 2.53 0.82
C MET A 7 -8.92 1.54 1.98
N GLY A 8 -7.94 1.75 2.89
CA GLY A 8 -7.80 0.96 4.08
C GLY A 8 -9.01 1.04 5.00
N GLY A 9 -9.57 2.24 5.18
CA GLY A 9 -10.81 2.44 5.93
C GLY A 9 -12.03 1.75 5.31
N MET A 10 -12.08 1.66 3.98
CA MET A 10 -13.09 0.85 3.28
C MET A 10 -12.87 -0.64 3.53
N GLN A 11 -11.62 -1.11 3.37
CA GLN A 11 -11.26 -2.51 3.59
C GLN A 11 -11.62 -3.00 5.00
N LEU A 12 -11.53 -2.16 6.03
CA LEU A 12 -11.92 -2.50 7.40
C LEU A 12 -13.42 -2.85 7.56
N SER A 13 -14.26 -2.45 6.63
CA SER A 13 -15.69 -2.80 6.60
C SER A 13 -16.03 -3.91 5.62
N GLN A 14 -15.07 -4.39 4.86
CA GLN A 14 -15.23 -5.47 3.89
C GLN A 14 -15.05 -6.85 4.55
N VAL A 15 -15.48 -7.89 3.85
CA VAL A 15 -15.24 -9.28 4.27
C VAL A 15 -13.74 -9.56 4.23
N ASN A 16 -13.20 -10.15 5.28
CA ASN A 16 -11.82 -10.63 5.31
C ASN A 16 -11.79 -12.14 5.51
N LEU A 17 -11.30 -12.86 4.50
CA LEU A 17 -11.23 -14.34 4.46
C LEU A 17 -9.77 -14.81 4.38
N TYR A 18 -8.81 -13.94 4.61
CA TYR A 18 -7.38 -14.21 4.41
C TYR A 18 -6.87 -15.44 5.16
N ASP A 19 -7.31 -15.65 6.39
CA ASP A 19 -6.86 -16.74 7.26
C ASP A 19 -7.89 -17.89 7.40
N VAL A 20 -8.98 -17.86 6.63
CA VAL A 20 -10.02 -18.90 6.64
C VAL A 20 -9.47 -20.20 6.07
N THR A 21 -9.80 -21.33 6.75
CA THR A 21 -9.31 -22.66 6.40
C THR A 21 -10.41 -23.68 6.12
N ASN A 22 -11.69 -23.29 6.24
CA ASN A 22 -12.84 -24.17 5.99
C ASN A 22 -14.11 -23.38 5.66
N LYS A 23 -15.15 -24.08 5.18
CA LYS A 23 -16.42 -23.50 4.75
C LYS A 23 -17.20 -22.86 5.91
N GLU A 24 -17.20 -23.47 7.09
CA GLU A 24 -17.94 -22.99 8.25
C GLU A 24 -17.43 -21.61 8.71
N GLU A 25 -16.11 -21.44 8.77
CA GLU A 25 -15.51 -20.17 9.11
C GLU A 25 -15.74 -19.12 8.01
N PHE A 26 -15.69 -19.53 6.72
CA PHE A 26 -16.02 -18.69 5.58
C PHE A 26 -17.44 -18.13 5.73
N GLN A 27 -18.43 -18.99 5.95
CA GLN A 27 -19.84 -18.60 6.11
C GLN A 27 -20.06 -17.73 7.35
N LYS A 28 -19.38 -17.99 8.45
CA LYS A 28 -19.45 -17.19 9.67
C LYS A 28 -19.03 -15.76 9.41
N ARG A 29 -17.89 -15.53 8.73
CA ARG A 29 -17.41 -14.17 8.39
C ARG A 29 -18.33 -13.43 7.44
N ILE A 30 -18.94 -14.13 6.50
CA ILE A 30 -19.98 -13.58 5.63
C ILE A 30 -21.15 -13.06 6.47
N LEU A 31 -21.69 -13.86 7.40
CA LEU A 31 -22.80 -13.48 8.27
C LEU A 31 -22.45 -12.30 9.18
N GLU A 32 -21.26 -12.31 9.79
CA GLU A 32 -20.79 -11.20 10.64
C GLU A 32 -20.67 -9.88 9.88
N THR A 33 -20.25 -9.93 8.62
CA THR A 33 -20.18 -8.74 7.76
C THR A 33 -21.57 -8.33 7.30
N HIS A 34 -22.41 -9.28 6.88
CA HIS A 34 -23.80 -9.02 6.47
C HIS A 34 -24.57 -8.25 7.53
N ALA A 35 -24.43 -8.62 8.79
CA ALA A 35 -25.13 -7.99 9.92
C ALA A 35 -24.75 -6.52 10.14
N LYS A 36 -23.59 -6.09 9.64
CA LYS A 36 -23.04 -4.71 9.81
C LYS A 36 -23.30 -3.81 8.60
N LEU A 37 -23.54 -4.40 7.42
CA LEU A 37 -23.70 -3.65 6.19
C LEU A 37 -25.12 -3.12 6.02
N PRO A 38 -25.32 -1.84 5.60
CA PRO A 38 -26.63 -1.30 5.28
C PRO A 38 -27.36 -2.15 4.22
N GLU A 39 -28.70 -2.12 4.24
CA GLU A 39 -29.53 -2.77 3.24
C GLU A 39 -29.21 -2.26 1.82
N GLY A 40 -29.28 -3.11 0.81
CA GLY A 40 -29.03 -2.77 -0.59
C GLY A 40 -27.56 -2.60 -0.99
N LYS A 41 -26.62 -2.61 -0.04
CA LYS A 41 -25.18 -2.52 -0.37
C LYS A 41 -24.61 -3.85 -0.83
N TRP A 42 -23.73 -3.81 -1.82
CA TRP A 42 -22.90 -4.95 -2.19
C TRP A 42 -22.01 -5.36 -1.01
N MET A 43 -21.78 -6.65 -0.87
CA MET A 43 -20.75 -7.17 0.01
C MET A 43 -19.53 -7.52 -0.83
N VAL A 44 -18.43 -6.84 -0.54
CA VAL A 44 -17.15 -6.96 -1.25
C VAL A 44 -16.01 -7.26 -0.30
N GLY A 45 -14.79 -7.45 -0.84
CA GLY A 45 -13.60 -7.84 -0.10
C GLY A 45 -13.24 -9.29 -0.40
N GLY A 46 -12.79 -10.05 0.58
CA GLY A 46 -12.45 -11.47 0.40
C GLY A 46 -11.02 -11.77 0.81
N ASN A 47 -10.09 -11.81 -0.13
CA ASN A 47 -8.73 -12.33 0.03
C ASN A 47 -8.72 -13.83 0.38
N TRP A 48 -9.72 -14.59 -0.12
CA TRP A 48 -9.78 -16.02 0.12
C TRP A 48 -8.69 -16.78 -0.66
N ASP A 49 -8.30 -17.95 -0.11
CA ASP A 49 -7.32 -18.82 -0.73
C ASP A 49 -7.75 -20.28 -0.57
N HIS A 50 -8.21 -20.87 -1.67
CA HIS A 50 -8.72 -22.25 -1.69
C HIS A 50 -7.67 -23.31 -1.35
N GLU A 51 -6.38 -23.00 -1.48
CA GLU A 51 -5.31 -23.90 -1.05
C GLU A 51 -5.35 -24.18 0.46
N LYS A 52 -5.93 -23.27 1.24
CA LYS A 52 -6.05 -23.42 2.71
C LYS A 52 -7.09 -24.43 3.14
N TRP A 53 -7.99 -24.88 2.24
CA TRP A 53 -9.00 -25.89 2.51
C TRP A 53 -9.01 -27.06 1.51
N GLY A 54 -7.84 -27.37 0.93
CA GLY A 54 -7.63 -28.60 0.14
C GLY A 54 -7.66 -28.40 -1.37
N GLY A 55 -7.58 -27.15 -1.87
CA GLY A 55 -7.37 -26.85 -3.29
C GLY A 55 -8.65 -26.82 -4.15
N ASN A 56 -9.81 -27.13 -3.60
CA ASN A 56 -11.08 -27.07 -4.35
C ASN A 56 -11.61 -25.64 -4.36
N TYR A 57 -12.07 -25.16 -5.51
CA TYR A 57 -12.74 -23.87 -5.59
C TYR A 57 -14.01 -23.87 -4.76
N PRO A 58 -14.31 -22.77 -4.04
CA PRO A 58 -15.63 -22.57 -3.47
C PRO A 58 -16.65 -22.35 -4.59
N ASP A 59 -17.91 -22.57 -4.34
CA ASP A 59 -18.98 -22.24 -5.26
C ASP A 59 -19.99 -21.28 -4.62
N ARG A 60 -20.87 -20.68 -5.43
CA ARG A 60 -21.86 -19.70 -4.97
C ARG A 60 -22.71 -20.18 -3.80
N SER A 61 -22.92 -21.50 -3.65
CA SER A 61 -23.73 -22.07 -2.55
C SER A 61 -23.10 -21.81 -1.17
N TRP A 62 -21.78 -21.57 -1.10
CA TRP A 62 -21.12 -21.21 0.15
C TRP A 62 -21.65 -19.88 0.70
N ILE A 63 -22.04 -18.98 -0.21
CA ILE A 63 -22.61 -17.68 0.14
C ILE A 63 -24.14 -17.75 0.19
N ASP A 64 -24.79 -18.34 -0.83
CA ASP A 64 -26.25 -18.37 -0.97
C ASP A 64 -26.95 -19.03 0.23
N GLN A 65 -26.32 -20.05 0.87
CA GLN A 65 -26.83 -20.70 2.06
C GLN A 65 -26.97 -19.79 3.27
N VAL A 66 -26.23 -18.67 3.30
CA VAL A 66 -26.22 -17.75 4.45
C VAL A 66 -26.63 -16.33 4.09
N VAL A 67 -26.41 -15.88 2.85
CA VAL A 67 -26.80 -14.55 2.35
C VAL A 67 -27.23 -14.66 0.88
N MET A 68 -28.55 -14.69 0.64
CA MET A 68 -29.11 -14.83 -0.71
C MET A 68 -29.56 -13.48 -1.31
N GLU A 69 -30.09 -12.57 -0.49
CA GLU A 69 -30.75 -11.35 -0.98
C GLU A 69 -29.80 -10.21 -1.33
N ARG A 70 -28.57 -10.25 -0.80
CA ARG A 70 -27.54 -9.23 -1.03
C ARG A 70 -26.61 -9.68 -2.15
N PRO A 71 -26.26 -8.81 -3.13
CA PRO A 71 -25.20 -9.14 -4.08
C PRO A 71 -23.84 -9.17 -3.38
N VAL A 72 -23.07 -10.25 -3.65
CA VAL A 72 -21.76 -10.52 -3.03
C VAL A 72 -20.74 -10.81 -4.12
N LEU A 73 -19.59 -10.14 -4.05
CA LEU A 73 -18.43 -10.42 -4.90
C LEU A 73 -17.18 -10.39 -4.02
N LEU A 74 -16.50 -11.53 -3.91
CA LEU A 74 -15.37 -11.72 -3.00
C LEU A 74 -14.13 -12.15 -3.76
N ASP A 75 -13.10 -11.29 -3.73
CA ASP A 75 -11.86 -11.53 -4.45
C ASP A 75 -11.01 -12.63 -3.82
N ARG A 76 -10.34 -13.40 -4.66
CA ARG A 76 -9.24 -14.26 -4.24
C ARG A 76 -8.01 -13.40 -3.92
N LEU A 77 -7.13 -13.96 -3.08
CA LEU A 77 -5.89 -13.31 -2.60
C LEU A 77 -5.01 -12.70 -3.71
N ASP A 78 -4.99 -13.29 -4.92
CA ASP A 78 -4.18 -12.81 -6.03
C ASP A 78 -4.89 -11.79 -6.94
N GLY A 79 -6.19 -11.53 -6.72
CA GLY A 79 -6.98 -10.63 -7.55
C GLY A 79 -7.36 -11.16 -8.93
N HIS A 80 -6.95 -12.39 -9.29
CA HIS A 80 -7.24 -13.00 -10.59
C HIS A 80 -8.49 -13.89 -10.60
N MET A 81 -9.17 -14.03 -9.46
CA MET A 81 -10.44 -14.73 -9.32
C MET A 81 -11.33 -14.01 -8.31
N ALA A 82 -12.64 -14.10 -8.52
CA ALA A 82 -13.64 -13.69 -7.55
C ALA A 82 -14.75 -14.71 -7.44
N LEU A 83 -15.40 -14.78 -6.27
CA LEU A 83 -16.59 -15.59 -6.04
C LEU A 83 -17.81 -14.68 -5.94
N ALA A 84 -18.72 -14.80 -6.90
CA ALA A 84 -20.02 -14.13 -6.93
C ALA A 84 -21.11 -15.06 -6.40
N ASN A 85 -22.06 -14.55 -5.62
CA ASN A 85 -23.26 -15.30 -5.26
C ASN A 85 -24.33 -15.23 -6.35
N SER A 86 -25.41 -16.01 -6.20
CA SER A 86 -26.50 -16.06 -7.19
C SER A 86 -27.13 -14.70 -7.44
N LYS A 87 -27.20 -13.81 -6.44
CA LYS A 87 -27.76 -12.46 -6.58
C LYS A 87 -26.86 -11.57 -7.46
N ALA A 88 -25.53 -11.62 -7.26
CA ALA A 88 -24.57 -10.87 -8.07
C ALA A 88 -24.58 -11.37 -9.53
N LEU A 89 -24.54 -12.69 -9.75
CA LEU A 89 -24.65 -13.28 -11.10
C LEU A 89 -25.94 -12.85 -11.81
N SER A 90 -27.08 -12.86 -11.10
CA SER A 90 -28.37 -12.42 -11.66
C SER A 90 -28.37 -10.95 -12.07
N LEU A 91 -27.73 -10.07 -11.27
CA LEU A 91 -27.61 -8.63 -11.62
C LEU A 91 -26.70 -8.42 -12.84
N ALA A 92 -25.69 -9.26 -13.02
CA ALA A 92 -24.76 -9.24 -14.16
C ALA A 92 -25.31 -9.98 -15.39
N ASP A 93 -26.53 -10.51 -15.35
CA ASP A 93 -27.14 -11.33 -16.39
C ASP A 93 -26.29 -12.56 -16.77
N ILE A 94 -25.54 -13.10 -15.79
CA ILE A 94 -24.71 -14.29 -15.96
C ILE A 94 -25.55 -15.54 -15.70
N ASN A 95 -25.69 -16.38 -16.73
CA ASN A 95 -26.50 -17.60 -16.72
C ASN A 95 -25.81 -18.74 -17.53
N ASP A 96 -26.51 -19.85 -17.75
CA ASP A 96 -26.03 -21.02 -18.49
C ASP A 96 -25.72 -20.74 -19.98
N LEU A 97 -26.33 -19.70 -20.53
CA LEU A 97 -26.14 -19.27 -21.93
C LEU A 97 -25.06 -18.19 -22.11
N SER A 98 -24.56 -17.59 -21.02
CA SER A 98 -23.56 -16.55 -21.09
C SER A 98 -22.25 -17.04 -21.69
N VAL A 99 -21.63 -16.22 -22.54
CA VAL A 99 -20.34 -16.53 -23.18
C VAL A 99 -19.22 -15.89 -22.35
N ASP A 100 -18.09 -16.58 -22.27
CA ASP A 100 -16.90 -16.02 -21.62
C ASP A 100 -16.45 -14.71 -22.31
N PRO A 101 -16.19 -13.63 -21.58
CA PRO A 101 -15.65 -12.41 -22.18
C PRO A 101 -14.21 -12.63 -22.66
N GLU A 102 -13.74 -11.80 -23.58
CA GLU A 102 -12.35 -11.86 -24.04
C GLU A 102 -11.39 -11.66 -22.84
N GLY A 103 -10.48 -12.61 -22.65
CA GLY A 103 -9.53 -12.60 -21.53
C GLY A 103 -10.11 -12.96 -20.16
N GLY A 104 -11.35 -13.47 -20.12
CA GLY A 104 -12.00 -13.90 -18.87
C GLY A 104 -12.65 -15.27 -18.97
N ILE A 105 -12.92 -15.93 -17.83
CA ILE A 105 -13.57 -17.23 -17.75
C ILE A 105 -14.68 -17.21 -16.68
N ILE A 106 -15.88 -17.62 -17.07
CA ILE A 106 -16.99 -17.94 -16.16
C ILE A 106 -16.90 -19.44 -15.83
N GLN A 107 -16.45 -19.77 -14.62
CA GLN A 107 -16.31 -21.17 -14.20
C GLN A 107 -17.69 -21.85 -14.14
N ARG A 108 -17.81 -23.06 -14.70
CA ARG A 108 -19.06 -23.83 -14.79
C ARG A 108 -18.92 -25.19 -14.14
N ASP A 109 -20.06 -25.73 -13.70
CA ASP A 109 -20.20 -27.13 -13.25
C ASP A 109 -20.33 -28.09 -14.45
N ASP A 110 -20.41 -29.38 -14.17
CA ASP A 110 -20.55 -30.44 -15.20
C ASP A 110 -21.85 -30.32 -16.00
N ASN A 111 -22.85 -29.59 -15.52
CA ASN A 111 -24.12 -29.32 -16.20
C ASN A 111 -24.12 -28.00 -16.99
N GLY A 112 -23.00 -27.27 -16.98
CA GLY A 112 -22.86 -25.99 -17.68
C GLY A 112 -23.32 -24.78 -16.88
N ASN A 113 -23.76 -24.92 -15.62
CA ASN A 113 -24.21 -23.80 -14.82
C ASN A 113 -23.02 -23.02 -14.22
N PRO A 114 -23.06 -21.68 -14.18
CA PRO A 114 -22.04 -20.87 -13.52
C PRO A 114 -21.91 -21.26 -12.04
N THR A 115 -20.70 -21.58 -11.59
CA THR A 115 -20.41 -21.92 -10.19
C THR A 115 -20.37 -20.72 -9.27
N GLY A 116 -20.24 -19.52 -9.82
CA GLY A 116 -19.98 -18.26 -9.11
C GLY A 116 -18.53 -17.82 -9.19
N VAL A 117 -17.59 -18.70 -9.51
CA VAL A 117 -16.18 -18.30 -9.71
C VAL A 117 -16.02 -17.64 -11.07
N LEU A 118 -15.54 -16.40 -11.04
CA LEU A 118 -15.20 -15.56 -12.18
C LEU A 118 -13.68 -15.36 -12.20
N LYS A 119 -13.06 -15.38 -13.41
CA LYS A 119 -11.60 -15.25 -13.57
C LYS A 119 -11.27 -14.12 -14.52
N ASP A 120 -10.24 -13.36 -14.16
CA ASP A 120 -9.69 -12.26 -14.94
C ASP A 120 -10.82 -11.31 -15.43
N ASN A 121 -10.90 -10.96 -16.71
CA ASN A 121 -11.89 -10.01 -17.23
C ASN A 121 -13.37 -10.43 -17.01
N ALA A 122 -13.65 -11.67 -16.60
CA ALA A 122 -15.00 -12.06 -16.22
C ALA A 122 -15.44 -11.44 -14.88
N ILE A 123 -14.51 -11.02 -14.05
CA ILE A 123 -14.80 -10.32 -12.78
C ILE A 123 -15.48 -8.99 -13.07
N ASP A 124 -15.07 -8.30 -14.13
CA ASP A 124 -15.59 -6.98 -14.52
C ASP A 124 -17.10 -7.00 -14.79
N LEU A 125 -17.64 -8.15 -15.25
CA LEU A 125 -19.09 -8.31 -15.46
C LEU A 125 -19.92 -8.04 -14.18
N CYS A 126 -19.36 -8.32 -12.99
CA CYS A 126 -19.99 -8.04 -11.72
C CYS A 126 -19.45 -6.76 -11.07
N SER A 127 -18.14 -6.52 -11.13
CA SER A 127 -17.51 -5.38 -10.44
C SER A 127 -17.96 -4.04 -11.00
N ASP A 128 -18.22 -3.94 -12.29
CA ASP A 128 -18.73 -2.72 -12.95
C ASP A 128 -20.16 -2.33 -12.49
N LEU A 129 -20.87 -3.28 -11.87
CA LEU A 129 -22.20 -3.03 -11.30
C LEU A 129 -22.17 -2.54 -9.86
N ILE A 130 -21.00 -2.57 -9.22
CA ILE A 130 -20.85 -2.07 -7.86
C ILE A 130 -20.89 -0.54 -7.91
N PRO A 131 -21.84 0.10 -7.21
CA PRO A 131 -21.92 1.55 -7.22
C PRO A 131 -20.66 2.18 -6.60
N ASP A 132 -20.24 3.30 -7.16
CA ASP A 132 -19.22 4.17 -6.54
C ASP A 132 -19.62 4.54 -5.12
N GLU A 133 -18.64 4.68 -4.24
CA GLU A 133 -18.84 5.15 -2.88
C GLU A 133 -19.35 6.59 -2.87
N SER A 134 -20.37 6.82 -2.07
CA SER A 134 -20.85 8.16 -1.75
C SER A 134 -19.84 8.90 -0.86
N MET A 135 -19.92 10.24 -0.85
CA MET A 135 -19.07 11.05 0.03
C MET A 135 -19.26 10.71 1.53
N ASP A 136 -20.46 10.29 1.95
CA ASP A 136 -20.72 9.92 3.34
C ASP A 136 -20.11 8.56 3.69
N GLU A 137 -20.04 7.62 2.76
CA GLU A 137 -19.34 6.34 2.93
C GLU A 137 -17.83 6.54 3.01
N LEU A 138 -17.28 7.42 2.19
CA LEU A 138 -15.87 7.79 2.24
C LEU A 138 -15.53 8.53 3.55
N ASP A 139 -16.40 9.40 4.07
CA ASP A 139 -16.25 10.02 5.40
C ASP A 139 -16.23 8.95 6.51
N GLN A 140 -17.12 7.95 6.45
CA GLN A 140 -17.13 6.83 7.40
C GLN A 140 -15.88 5.96 7.28
N ALA A 141 -15.40 5.72 6.06
CA ALA A 141 -14.14 5.00 5.82
C ALA A 141 -12.96 5.75 6.43
N LEU A 142 -12.88 7.07 6.21
CA LEU A 142 -11.85 7.91 6.83
C LEU A 142 -11.90 7.83 8.36
N ASN A 143 -13.08 7.90 8.97
CA ASN A 143 -13.22 7.79 10.43
C ASN A 143 -12.72 6.44 10.95
N ARG A 144 -13.11 5.32 10.30
CA ARG A 144 -12.60 3.98 10.65
C ARG A 144 -11.08 3.88 10.51
N ALA A 145 -10.52 4.43 9.43
CA ALA A 145 -9.08 4.45 9.20
C ALA A 145 -8.34 5.22 10.30
N MET A 146 -8.85 6.38 10.69
CA MET A 146 -8.25 7.19 11.76
C MET A 146 -8.30 6.47 13.11
N ASP A 147 -9.43 5.85 13.47
CA ASP A 147 -9.56 5.10 14.72
C ASP A 147 -8.63 3.87 14.73
N TYR A 148 -8.53 3.17 13.61
CA TYR A 148 -7.59 2.06 13.47
C TYR A 148 -6.14 2.53 13.57
N ALA A 149 -5.78 3.62 12.91
CA ALA A 149 -4.44 4.21 12.97
C ALA A 149 -4.05 4.58 14.41
N LEU A 150 -4.93 5.25 15.15
CA LEU A 150 -4.73 5.59 16.56
C LEU A 150 -4.52 4.35 17.41
N SER A 151 -5.29 3.25 17.17
CA SER A 151 -5.13 1.98 17.91
C SER A 151 -3.77 1.31 17.65
N LYS A 152 -3.10 1.68 16.55
CA LYS A 152 -1.76 1.21 16.18
C LYS A 152 -0.64 2.21 16.53
N GLY A 153 -0.95 3.29 17.25
CA GLY A 153 0.03 4.30 17.64
C GLY A 153 0.43 5.23 16.49
N VAL A 154 -0.37 5.32 15.45
CA VAL A 154 -0.08 6.16 14.27
C VAL A 154 -0.74 7.53 14.46
N THR A 155 0.08 8.59 14.51
CA THR A 155 -0.35 9.98 14.70
C THR A 155 -0.38 10.77 13.40
N GLN A 156 0.28 10.27 12.38
CA GLN A 156 0.45 10.92 11.07
C GLN A 156 0.54 9.87 9.96
N VAL A 157 -0.08 10.15 8.81
CA VAL A 157 0.04 9.33 7.61
C VAL A 157 0.41 10.17 6.39
N HIS A 158 1.12 9.55 5.44
CA HIS A 158 1.30 10.07 4.09
C HIS A 158 0.48 9.16 3.16
N ASP A 159 -0.63 9.69 2.72
CA ASP A 159 -1.58 8.96 1.88
C ASP A 159 -1.20 9.10 0.40
N MET A 160 -0.99 7.97 -0.26
CA MET A 160 -0.67 7.91 -1.68
C MET A 160 -1.94 8.00 -2.56
N GLY A 161 -3.07 8.33 -1.96
CA GLY A 161 -4.36 8.49 -2.63
C GLY A 161 -4.94 7.18 -3.18
N SER A 162 -6.16 7.28 -3.69
CA SER A 162 -6.86 6.19 -4.36
C SER A 162 -6.90 6.34 -5.90
N GLY A 163 -6.27 7.38 -6.44
CA GLY A 163 -6.44 7.80 -7.83
C GLY A 163 -7.64 8.75 -8.03
N SER A 164 -8.55 8.81 -7.09
CA SER A 164 -9.75 9.65 -7.16
C SER A 164 -9.48 11.07 -6.66
N TRP A 165 -9.98 12.07 -7.39
CA TRP A 165 -10.00 13.45 -6.92
C TRP A 165 -10.93 13.65 -5.70
N LYS A 166 -11.84 12.69 -5.44
CA LYS A 166 -12.73 12.70 -4.26
C LYS A 166 -11.94 12.66 -2.94
N ASP A 167 -10.74 12.05 -2.90
CA ASP A 167 -9.92 11.94 -1.68
C ASP A 167 -9.68 13.31 -1.02
N LEU A 168 -9.25 14.30 -1.81
CA LEU A 168 -9.03 15.65 -1.30
C LEU A 168 -10.33 16.26 -0.72
N ALA A 169 -11.48 16.04 -1.37
CA ALA A 169 -12.75 16.56 -0.90
C ALA A 169 -13.16 15.94 0.44
N VAL A 170 -12.93 14.63 0.62
CA VAL A 170 -13.20 13.91 1.89
C VAL A 170 -12.34 14.47 3.02
N TYR A 171 -11.02 14.59 2.79
CA TYR A 171 -10.12 15.16 3.79
C TYR A 171 -10.46 16.60 4.13
N LYS A 172 -10.81 17.42 3.14
CA LYS A 172 -11.24 18.81 3.36
C LYS A 172 -12.52 18.88 4.18
N ARG A 173 -13.54 18.08 3.87
CA ARG A 173 -14.77 18.01 4.67
C ARG A 173 -14.48 17.69 6.14
N SER A 174 -13.61 16.71 6.39
CA SER A 174 -13.23 16.33 7.75
C SER A 174 -12.43 17.42 8.45
N LEU A 175 -11.50 18.08 7.76
CA LEU A 175 -10.75 19.23 8.29
C LEU A 175 -11.70 20.38 8.66
N ASP A 176 -12.62 20.75 7.77
CA ASP A 176 -13.52 21.89 7.94
C ASP A 176 -14.52 21.67 9.11
N ARG A 177 -14.88 20.41 9.41
CA ARG A 177 -15.65 20.02 10.59
C ARG A 177 -14.81 19.94 11.88
N GLY A 178 -13.48 19.93 11.78
CA GLY A 178 -12.59 19.71 12.92
C GLY A 178 -12.51 18.25 13.38
N ASP A 179 -12.88 17.29 12.51
CA ASP A 179 -13.01 15.87 12.80
C ASP A 179 -11.70 15.07 12.59
N LEU A 180 -10.66 15.70 12.00
CA LEU A 180 -9.39 15.01 11.81
C LEU A 180 -8.77 14.62 13.16
N LYS A 181 -8.51 13.33 13.34
CA LYS A 181 -7.92 12.75 14.55
C LYS A 181 -6.42 12.59 14.45
N ILE A 182 -5.89 12.48 13.22
CA ILE A 182 -4.45 12.36 12.92
C ILE A 182 -4.07 13.35 11.82
N ARG A 183 -2.75 13.54 11.63
CA ARG A 183 -2.26 14.40 10.55
C ARG A 183 -2.17 13.62 9.25
N ILE A 184 -2.55 14.26 8.15
CA ILE A 184 -2.60 13.62 6.82
C ILE A 184 -1.85 14.49 5.82
N LYS A 185 -0.89 13.89 5.10
CA LYS A 185 -0.32 14.46 3.89
C LYS A 185 -0.78 13.64 2.69
N LEU A 186 -1.59 14.26 1.84
CA LEU A 186 -2.11 13.65 0.62
C LEU A 186 -1.11 13.85 -0.53
N PHE A 187 -0.89 12.77 -1.27
CA PHE A 187 -0.24 12.75 -2.57
C PHE A 187 -1.28 12.38 -3.62
N THR A 188 -1.69 13.37 -4.42
CA THR A 188 -2.68 13.18 -5.50
C THR A 188 -2.01 12.44 -6.67
N TRP A 189 -2.69 11.50 -7.29
CA TRP A 189 -2.15 10.76 -8.43
C TRP A 189 -1.86 11.66 -9.63
N TYR A 190 -0.83 11.33 -10.39
CA TYR A 190 -0.25 12.15 -11.45
C TYR A 190 -1.25 12.50 -12.56
N GLU A 191 -2.24 11.68 -12.85
CA GLU A 191 -3.30 11.98 -13.83
C GLU A 191 -4.08 13.26 -13.47
N ASN A 192 -4.13 13.60 -12.19
CA ASN A 192 -4.78 14.80 -11.67
C ASN A 192 -3.83 16.00 -11.52
N TRP A 193 -2.62 15.97 -12.11
CA TRP A 193 -1.60 16.97 -11.86
C TRP A 193 -2.01 18.42 -12.17
N LYS A 194 -2.81 18.63 -13.22
CA LYS A 194 -3.32 19.96 -13.56
C LYS A 194 -4.31 20.49 -12.53
N ASN A 195 -5.13 19.59 -11.98
CA ASN A 195 -6.10 19.93 -10.94
C ASN A 195 -5.39 20.32 -9.64
N ILE A 196 -4.40 19.51 -9.19
CA ILE A 196 -3.67 19.82 -7.96
C ILE A 196 -2.80 21.06 -8.11
N LEU A 197 -2.19 21.29 -9.28
CA LEU A 197 -1.43 22.50 -9.57
C LEU A 197 -2.29 23.75 -9.36
N SER A 198 -3.42 23.84 -10.05
CA SER A 198 -4.38 24.95 -9.94
C SER A 198 -4.94 25.08 -8.51
N TYR A 199 -5.15 23.96 -7.82
CA TYR A 199 -5.66 23.96 -6.45
C TYR A 199 -4.64 24.53 -5.46
N VAL A 200 -3.37 24.14 -5.56
CA VAL A 200 -2.28 24.64 -4.71
C VAL A 200 -2.00 26.11 -4.97
N GLU A 201 -2.00 26.54 -6.22
CA GLU A 201 -1.85 27.96 -6.57
C GLU A 201 -2.91 28.82 -5.90
N LYS A 202 -4.15 28.35 -5.82
CA LYS A 202 -5.27 29.09 -5.24
C LYS A 202 -5.37 28.99 -3.72
N ASN A 203 -5.05 27.84 -3.13
CA ASN A 203 -5.35 27.49 -1.75
C ASN A 203 -4.10 27.27 -0.88
N GLY A 204 -2.90 27.36 -1.44
CA GLY A 204 -1.64 27.01 -0.76
C GLY A 204 -1.49 25.51 -0.55
N SER A 205 -0.57 25.14 0.35
CA SER A 205 -0.13 23.75 0.56
C SER A 205 -0.88 23.00 1.67
N GLY A 206 -1.83 23.65 2.35
CA GLY A 206 -2.53 23.09 3.50
C GLY A 206 -2.04 23.66 4.84
N ASN A 207 -2.22 22.91 5.92
CA ASN A 207 -1.90 23.34 7.28
C ASN A 207 -1.24 22.20 8.12
N ASP A 208 -1.18 22.36 9.44
CA ASP A 208 -0.58 21.37 10.34
C ASP A 208 -1.39 20.05 10.48
N TRP A 209 -2.63 20.01 10.02
CA TRP A 209 -3.48 18.81 10.06
C TRP A 209 -3.59 18.11 8.72
N LEU A 210 -3.67 18.88 7.64
CA LEU A 210 -3.84 18.38 6.28
C LEU A 210 -2.96 19.15 5.32
N LYS A 211 -2.07 18.46 4.62
CA LYS A 211 -1.34 18.98 3.46
C LYS A 211 -1.76 18.22 2.20
N TRP A 212 -1.84 18.94 1.09
CA TRP A 212 -2.24 18.42 -0.23
C TRP A 212 -1.27 18.79 -1.35
N ASP A 213 -0.08 19.27 -1.00
CA ASP A 213 0.96 19.69 -1.92
C ASP A 213 1.89 18.53 -2.37
N GLY A 214 1.33 17.34 -2.49
CA GLY A 214 2.02 16.16 -2.95
C GLY A 214 1.44 15.59 -4.24
N ILE A 215 2.30 14.99 -5.08
CA ILE A 215 1.88 14.24 -6.26
C ILE A 215 2.52 12.86 -6.27
N LYS A 216 1.70 11.82 -6.57
CA LYS A 216 2.11 10.42 -6.68
C LYS A 216 2.26 10.03 -8.14
N GLY A 217 3.43 9.49 -8.49
CA GLY A 217 3.68 8.83 -9.78
C GLY A 217 3.95 7.35 -9.63
N MET A 218 3.76 6.58 -10.70
CA MET A 218 4.11 5.16 -10.77
C MET A 218 4.98 4.91 -11.98
N MET A 219 6.28 4.57 -11.77
CA MET A 219 7.21 4.35 -12.86
C MET A 219 7.14 2.93 -13.41
N ASP A 220 6.95 1.95 -12.55
CA ASP A 220 6.94 0.53 -12.89
C ASP A 220 5.91 -0.25 -12.05
N GLY A 221 5.90 -1.56 -12.22
CA GLY A 221 5.05 -2.46 -11.45
C GLY A 221 5.77 -3.11 -10.27
N SER A 222 5.49 -4.41 -9.99
CA SER A 222 6.00 -5.13 -8.82
C SER A 222 6.96 -6.27 -9.15
N LEU A 223 7.75 -6.71 -8.14
CA LEU A 223 8.61 -7.89 -8.25
C LEU A 223 7.79 -9.17 -8.46
N GLY A 224 6.69 -9.31 -7.72
CA GLY A 224 5.85 -10.51 -7.74
C GLY A 224 5.26 -10.79 -9.12
N SER A 225 4.72 -9.76 -9.77
CA SER A 225 4.14 -9.84 -11.12
C SER A 225 5.17 -9.80 -12.25
N ARG A 226 6.48 -9.67 -11.95
CA ARG A 226 7.56 -9.50 -12.94
C ARG A 226 7.40 -8.24 -13.80
N THR A 227 6.78 -7.21 -13.26
CA THR A 227 6.52 -5.94 -13.94
C THR A 227 7.37 -4.78 -13.42
N ALA A 228 8.11 -4.95 -12.32
CA ALA A 228 9.12 -3.99 -11.90
C ALA A 228 10.23 -3.87 -12.97
N TRP A 229 10.59 -2.62 -13.33
CA TRP A 229 11.49 -2.35 -14.46
C TRP A 229 12.96 -2.49 -14.08
N MET A 230 13.57 -3.59 -14.55
CA MET A 230 14.91 -4.04 -14.19
C MET A 230 15.96 -3.74 -15.27
N ASN A 231 17.21 -3.56 -14.86
CA ASN A 231 18.34 -3.46 -15.78
C ASN A 231 18.67 -4.81 -16.43
N ARG A 232 18.37 -5.92 -15.77
CA ARG A 232 18.58 -7.30 -16.27
C ARG A 232 17.26 -8.06 -16.33
N PRO A 233 17.12 -9.00 -17.26
CA PRO A 233 15.93 -9.84 -17.32
C PRO A 233 15.69 -10.62 -16.03
N TYR A 234 14.41 -10.85 -15.73
CA TYR A 234 13.98 -11.76 -14.69
C TYR A 234 14.50 -13.18 -14.95
N LEU A 235 14.68 -13.95 -13.89
CA LEU A 235 14.97 -15.37 -14.01
C LEU A 235 13.82 -16.09 -14.71
N PRO A 236 14.10 -17.17 -15.48
CA PRO A 236 13.07 -17.96 -16.16
C PRO A 236 11.97 -18.41 -15.18
N ASP A 237 10.73 -18.34 -15.61
CA ASP A 237 9.60 -18.84 -14.83
C ASP A 237 9.49 -20.36 -14.96
N LYS A 238 9.87 -21.08 -13.91
CA LYS A 238 9.78 -22.55 -13.87
C LYS A 238 8.35 -23.07 -13.69
N GLU A 239 7.41 -22.18 -13.33
CA GLU A 239 6.00 -22.50 -13.08
C GLU A 239 5.12 -22.22 -14.32
N SER A 240 5.65 -21.62 -15.38
CA SER A 240 4.95 -21.45 -16.65
C SER A 240 4.89 -22.79 -17.40
N HIS A 241 3.75 -23.47 -17.33
CA HIS A 241 3.50 -24.75 -17.97
C HIS A 241 3.79 -24.71 -19.48
N GLY A 242 5.00 -25.11 -19.87
CA GLY A 242 5.34 -25.50 -21.26
C GLY A 242 5.49 -24.41 -22.32
N LYS A 243 5.40 -23.13 -22.00
CA LYS A 243 5.80 -22.03 -22.89
C LYS A 243 7.13 -21.46 -22.43
N GLU A 244 8.14 -21.45 -23.30
CA GLU A 244 9.35 -20.67 -23.03
C GLU A 244 8.94 -19.22 -22.77
N ALA A 245 8.98 -18.81 -21.50
CA ALA A 245 8.68 -17.43 -21.14
C ALA A 245 9.74 -16.53 -21.79
N ILE A 246 9.32 -15.60 -22.63
CA ILE A 246 10.20 -14.57 -23.20
C ILE A 246 10.82 -13.81 -22.01
N PRO A 247 12.18 -13.71 -21.94
CA PRO A 247 12.83 -12.96 -20.87
C PRO A 247 12.30 -11.53 -20.84
N THR A 248 11.66 -11.13 -19.73
CA THR A 248 11.18 -9.77 -19.53
C THR A 248 12.09 -9.01 -18.57
N VAL A 249 12.20 -7.71 -18.79
CA VAL A 249 12.84 -6.75 -17.84
C VAL A 249 11.80 -5.96 -17.06
N GLY A 250 10.53 -6.35 -17.11
CA GLY A 250 9.41 -5.60 -16.56
C GLY A 250 8.87 -4.57 -17.56
N ILE A 251 8.09 -3.63 -17.05
CA ILE A 251 7.38 -2.62 -17.86
C ILE A 251 7.56 -1.22 -17.26
N VAL A 252 7.43 -0.21 -18.11
CA VAL A 252 7.19 1.17 -17.69
C VAL A 252 5.67 1.37 -17.67
N THR A 253 5.10 1.75 -16.53
CA THR A 253 3.65 1.95 -16.40
C THR A 253 3.19 3.31 -16.92
N ILE A 254 4.10 4.29 -16.96
CA ILE A 254 3.82 5.62 -17.50
C ILE A 254 3.75 5.52 -19.03
N GLN A 255 2.55 5.68 -19.59
CA GLN A 255 2.31 5.56 -21.02
C GLN A 255 3.02 6.64 -21.83
N ASP A 256 3.00 7.90 -21.37
CA ASP A 256 3.71 9.02 -21.98
C ASP A 256 4.77 9.59 -21.01
N THR A 257 6.01 9.17 -21.24
CA THR A 257 7.15 9.66 -20.44
C THR A 257 7.48 11.13 -20.69
N LEU A 258 7.08 11.71 -21.82
CA LEU A 258 7.28 13.13 -22.11
C LEU A 258 6.29 13.98 -21.32
N ASP A 259 5.02 13.60 -21.28
CA ASP A 259 4.01 14.28 -20.45
C ASP A 259 4.38 14.17 -18.96
N PHE A 260 4.86 13.00 -18.53
CA PHE A 260 5.29 12.83 -17.13
C PHE A 260 6.50 13.71 -16.76
N LYS A 261 7.48 13.88 -17.64
CA LYS A 261 8.60 14.81 -17.43
C LYS A 261 8.13 16.25 -17.34
N GLU A 262 7.20 16.64 -18.21
CA GLU A 262 6.62 17.98 -18.17
C GLU A 262 5.82 18.22 -16.89
N LEU A 263 5.04 17.24 -16.47
CA LEU A 263 4.35 17.24 -15.18
C LEU A 263 5.34 17.48 -14.04
N LEU A 264 6.38 16.67 -13.93
CA LEU A 264 7.40 16.81 -12.88
C LEU A 264 8.01 18.22 -12.88
N ARG A 265 8.30 18.74 -14.06
CA ARG A 265 8.88 20.09 -14.21
C ARG A 265 7.94 21.20 -13.75
N GLN A 266 6.67 21.17 -14.16
CA GLN A 266 5.68 22.21 -13.84
C GLN A 266 5.29 22.17 -12.35
N THR A 267 5.05 20.96 -11.82
CA THR A 267 4.68 20.80 -10.41
C THR A 267 5.84 21.11 -9.48
N ASP A 268 7.10 20.88 -9.90
CA ASP A 268 8.28 21.31 -9.16
C ASP A 268 8.38 22.85 -9.08
N LYS A 269 8.12 23.57 -10.18
CA LYS A 269 8.06 25.04 -10.18
C LYS A 269 7.03 25.57 -9.18
N ALA A 270 5.90 24.91 -9.05
CA ALA A 270 4.85 25.24 -8.09
C ALA A 270 5.15 24.73 -6.66
N LYS A 271 6.32 24.17 -6.42
CA LYS A 271 6.76 23.62 -5.12
C LYS A 271 5.93 22.45 -4.61
N ILE A 272 5.26 21.71 -5.50
CA ILE A 272 4.58 20.47 -5.18
C ILE A 272 5.63 19.37 -4.99
N GLN A 273 5.49 18.57 -3.94
CA GLN A 273 6.40 17.48 -3.61
C GLN A 273 6.11 16.26 -4.46
N HIS A 274 7.14 15.60 -4.97
CA HIS A 274 7.03 14.37 -5.74
C HIS A 274 7.24 13.13 -4.87
N ALA A 275 6.39 12.13 -5.05
CA ALA A 275 6.53 10.77 -4.54
C ALA A 275 6.32 9.81 -5.71
N VAL A 276 7.37 9.12 -6.16
CA VAL A 276 7.30 8.25 -7.35
C VAL A 276 7.60 6.82 -6.97
N HIS A 277 6.65 5.93 -7.24
CA HIS A 277 6.85 4.49 -7.10
C HIS A 277 7.93 4.00 -8.09
N ALA A 278 8.95 3.37 -7.58
CA ALA A 278 9.97 2.67 -8.36
C ALA A 278 10.51 1.46 -7.57
N ILE A 279 10.18 0.27 -8.03
CA ILE A 279 10.63 -1.01 -7.44
C ILE A 279 11.90 -1.50 -8.12
N GLY A 280 11.94 -1.55 -9.45
CA GLY A 280 13.08 -2.02 -10.21
C GLY A 280 14.28 -1.09 -10.16
N ASP A 281 15.48 -1.66 -10.27
CA ASP A 281 16.74 -0.89 -10.25
C ASP A 281 16.84 0.09 -11.42
N LYS A 282 16.30 -0.25 -12.60
CA LYS A 282 16.24 0.64 -13.75
C LYS A 282 15.22 1.77 -13.58
N ALA A 283 14.08 1.49 -12.94
CA ALA A 283 13.09 2.50 -12.62
C ALA A 283 13.65 3.53 -11.63
N ASN A 284 14.34 3.07 -10.58
CA ASN A 284 15.02 3.93 -9.61
C ASN A 284 16.06 4.84 -10.28
N ASP A 285 16.95 4.26 -11.11
CA ASP A 285 17.98 5.02 -11.85
C ASP A 285 17.34 6.08 -12.76
N TRP A 286 16.24 5.75 -13.44
CA TRP A 286 15.54 6.68 -14.33
C TRP A 286 14.95 7.86 -13.56
N ILE A 287 14.27 7.62 -12.45
CA ILE A 287 13.66 8.69 -11.62
C ILE A 287 14.73 9.58 -11.00
N LEU A 288 15.83 9.01 -10.48
CA LEU A 288 16.96 9.80 -9.98
C LEU A 288 17.50 10.75 -11.06
N ASN A 289 17.66 10.26 -12.30
CA ASN A 289 18.10 11.10 -13.41
C ASN A 289 17.12 12.23 -13.75
N GLU A 290 15.81 11.99 -13.67
CA GLU A 290 14.82 13.05 -13.93
C GLU A 290 14.79 14.08 -12.79
N PHE A 291 14.91 13.65 -11.53
CA PHE A 291 15.00 14.57 -10.39
C PHE A 291 16.26 15.45 -10.45
N GLU A 292 17.41 14.90 -10.87
CA GLU A 292 18.62 15.68 -11.10
C GLU A 292 18.42 16.75 -12.20
N LYS A 293 17.82 16.37 -13.35
CA LYS A 293 17.52 17.33 -14.43
C LYS A 293 16.61 18.46 -13.96
N ILE A 294 15.57 18.14 -13.20
CA ILE A 294 14.65 19.13 -12.64
C ILE A 294 15.38 20.06 -11.67
N ARG A 295 16.27 19.53 -10.84
CA ARG A 295 17.10 20.31 -9.92
C ARG A 295 17.99 21.30 -10.68
N ILE A 296 18.63 20.85 -11.75
CA ILE A 296 19.46 21.71 -12.61
C ILE A 296 18.60 22.78 -13.30
N GLU A 297 17.45 22.42 -13.86
CA GLU A 297 16.60 23.32 -14.62
C GLU A 297 15.90 24.36 -13.73
N ASN A 298 15.31 23.94 -12.61
CA ASN A 298 14.49 24.79 -11.74
C ASN A 298 15.27 25.39 -10.56
N GLY A 299 16.59 25.12 -10.47
CA GLY A 299 17.48 25.64 -9.42
C GLY A 299 17.39 24.86 -8.10
N GLU A 300 18.30 25.19 -7.16
CA GLU A 300 18.39 24.52 -5.86
C GLU A 300 17.27 24.98 -4.91
N ARG A 301 16.65 24.03 -4.22
CA ARG A 301 15.70 24.24 -3.12
C ARG A 301 15.53 22.99 -2.29
N ASP A 302 14.94 23.07 -1.11
CA ASP A 302 14.49 21.93 -0.32
C ASP A 302 13.23 21.32 -0.97
N ARG A 303 13.40 20.22 -1.70
CA ARG A 303 12.33 19.51 -2.43
C ARG A 303 11.73 18.36 -1.62
N ARG A 304 12.59 17.64 -0.92
CA ARG A 304 12.26 16.39 -0.25
C ARG A 304 11.53 15.41 -1.18
N SER A 305 11.97 15.37 -2.45
CA SER A 305 11.45 14.40 -3.43
C SER A 305 11.68 12.99 -2.94
N ARG A 306 10.73 12.10 -3.20
CA ARG A 306 10.73 10.75 -2.66
C ARG A 306 10.66 9.72 -3.77
N ILE A 307 11.35 8.60 -3.58
CA ILE A 307 11.13 7.37 -4.35
C ILE A 307 10.48 6.36 -3.40
N GLU A 308 9.26 5.99 -3.75
CA GLU A 308 8.48 5.01 -3.00
C GLU A 308 8.95 3.61 -3.35
N HIS A 309 9.04 2.77 -2.36
CA HIS A 309 9.63 1.45 -2.34
C HIS A 309 11.15 1.47 -2.42
N ALA A 310 11.77 2.07 -3.44
CA ALA A 310 13.23 2.05 -3.63
C ALA A 310 13.82 0.65 -3.37
N GLN A 311 13.09 -0.39 -3.87
CA GLN A 311 13.22 -1.75 -3.38
C GLN A 311 14.49 -2.43 -3.87
N HIS A 312 14.80 -2.31 -5.17
CA HIS A 312 16.00 -2.85 -5.80
C HIS A 312 16.83 -1.69 -6.33
N LEU A 313 18.07 -1.59 -5.90
CA LEU A 313 18.91 -0.44 -6.23
C LEU A 313 20.15 -0.86 -7.02
N SER A 314 20.55 -0.01 -7.97
CA SER A 314 21.88 -0.07 -8.55
C SER A 314 22.93 0.38 -7.52
N PRO A 315 24.21 0.01 -7.67
CA PRO A 315 25.25 0.49 -6.75
C PRO A 315 25.32 2.02 -6.66
N SER A 316 25.18 2.71 -7.79
CA SER A 316 25.20 4.18 -7.84
C SER A 316 23.97 4.81 -7.21
N ALA A 317 22.79 4.20 -7.33
CA ALA A 317 21.57 4.73 -6.74
C ALA A 317 21.68 4.85 -5.22
N ILE A 318 22.35 3.89 -4.56
CA ILE A 318 22.49 3.91 -3.09
C ILE A 318 23.22 5.17 -2.60
N ASP A 319 24.25 5.62 -3.32
CA ASP A 319 25.00 6.84 -2.98
C ASP A 319 24.19 8.10 -3.32
N ARG A 320 23.50 8.11 -4.47
CA ARG A 320 22.73 9.24 -4.97
C ARG A 320 21.58 9.69 -4.05
N PHE A 321 20.93 8.77 -3.32
CA PHE A 321 19.87 9.14 -2.37
C PHE A 321 20.36 10.17 -1.35
N SER A 322 21.59 10.02 -0.83
CA SER A 322 22.18 10.99 0.10
C SER A 322 22.71 12.23 -0.63
N GLU A 323 23.47 12.04 -1.71
CA GLU A 323 24.14 13.12 -2.44
C GLU A 323 23.15 14.12 -3.05
N GLU A 324 22.00 13.62 -3.51
CA GLU A 324 20.95 14.42 -4.16
C GLU A 324 19.82 14.83 -3.20
N ASN A 325 19.90 14.46 -1.92
CA ASN A 325 18.87 14.69 -0.90
C ASN A 325 17.47 14.14 -1.32
N ILE A 326 17.44 12.97 -1.97
CA ILE A 326 16.22 12.27 -2.32
C ILE A 326 15.89 11.28 -1.21
N ILE A 327 14.62 11.16 -0.86
CA ILE A 327 14.16 10.33 0.26
C ILE A 327 13.82 8.93 -0.25
N PRO A 328 14.54 7.87 0.19
CA PRO A 328 14.09 6.49 0.00
C PRO A 328 12.96 6.21 1.00
N SER A 329 11.76 5.94 0.47
CA SER A 329 10.55 5.69 1.26
C SER A 329 10.18 4.22 1.17
N MET A 330 10.61 3.43 2.14
CA MET A 330 10.62 1.97 2.05
C MET A 330 9.60 1.32 3.02
N GLN A 331 9.26 0.05 2.75
CA GLN A 331 8.29 -0.72 3.52
C GLN A 331 8.97 -1.98 4.08
N PRO A 332 9.48 -1.95 5.32
CA PRO A 332 10.26 -3.05 5.86
C PRO A 332 9.50 -4.36 5.98
N PHE A 333 8.17 -4.31 6.20
CA PHE A 333 7.35 -5.51 6.33
C PHE A 333 7.38 -6.40 5.07
N HIS A 334 7.56 -5.81 3.89
CA HIS A 334 7.62 -6.59 2.64
C HIS A 334 8.76 -7.61 2.63
N ILE A 335 9.84 -7.40 3.41
CA ILE A 335 10.91 -8.41 3.56
C ILE A 335 10.37 -9.72 4.10
N TYR A 336 9.39 -9.66 5.02
CA TYR A 336 8.80 -10.83 5.66
C TYR A 336 8.22 -11.81 4.64
N ASP A 337 7.67 -11.29 3.56
CA ASP A 337 7.09 -12.06 2.46
C ASP A 337 8.08 -12.29 1.32
N ASP A 338 8.63 -11.23 0.75
CA ASP A 338 9.51 -11.26 -0.44
C ASP A 338 10.75 -12.12 -0.21
N GLY A 339 11.31 -12.10 0.98
CA GLY A 339 12.48 -12.90 1.33
C GLY A 339 12.27 -14.41 1.16
N CYS A 340 11.03 -14.88 1.12
CA CYS A 340 10.69 -16.27 0.87
C CYS A 340 10.84 -16.69 -0.60
N TRP A 341 10.63 -15.75 -1.54
CA TRP A 341 10.47 -16.10 -2.95
C TRP A 341 11.22 -15.20 -3.95
N ALA A 342 11.74 -14.06 -3.55
CA ALA A 342 12.41 -13.12 -4.45
C ALA A 342 13.55 -13.77 -5.26
N HIS A 343 14.23 -14.77 -4.67
CA HIS A 343 15.27 -15.56 -5.34
C HIS A 343 14.78 -16.37 -6.55
N LYS A 344 13.47 -16.56 -6.68
CA LYS A 344 12.85 -17.18 -7.86
C LYS A 344 12.63 -16.18 -9.01
N ARG A 345 12.77 -14.89 -8.75
CA ARG A 345 12.49 -13.80 -9.70
C ARG A 345 13.77 -13.14 -10.21
N ILE A 346 14.73 -12.88 -9.33
CA ILE A 346 15.95 -12.10 -9.60
C ILE A 346 17.20 -12.81 -9.09
N GLY A 347 18.34 -12.50 -9.74
CA GLY A 347 19.62 -13.09 -9.39
C GLY A 347 20.21 -12.59 -8.07
N ARG A 348 21.14 -13.35 -7.47
CA ARG A 348 21.73 -13.08 -6.15
C ARG A 348 22.39 -11.69 -6.04
N GLU A 349 22.97 -11.19 -7.11
CA GLU A 349 23.61 -9.88 -7.13
C GLU A 349 22.59 -8.77 -6.84
N LEU A 350 21.41 -8.80 -7.48
CA LEU A 350 20.36 -7.81 -7.23
C LEU A 350 19.65 -8.08 -5.90
N LEU A 351 19.50 -9.34 -5.49
CA LEU A 351 18.96 -9.68 -4.16
C LEU A 351 19.76 -9.03 -3.03
N SER A 352 21.09 -8.96 -3.14
CA SER A 352 21.95 -8.33 -2.12
C SER A 352 21.81 -6.80 -2.07
N ARG A 353 21.15 -6.22 -3.07
CA ARG A 353 20.83 -4.78 -3.15
C ARG A 353 19.32 -4.51 -3.04
N THR A 354 18.63 -5.40 -2.32
CA THR A 354 17.18 -5.33 -2.09
C THR A 354 16.91 -4.99 -0.63
N TYR A 355 16.11 -3.93 -0.38
CA TYR A 355 15.83 -3.43 0.98
C TYR A 355 17.11 -3.09 1.77
N VAL A 356 17.98 -2.28 1.20
CA VAL A 356 19.34 -1.98 1.71
C VAL A 356 19.34 -0.88 2.76
N PHE A 357 18.66 -1.12 3.88
CA PHE A 357 18.45 -0.11 4.93
C PHE A 357 19.75 0.36 5.58
N ARG A 358 20.64 -0.57 5.95
CA ARG A 358 21.93 -0.26 6.56
C ARG A 358 22.79 0.55 5.61
N SER A 359 22.88 0.08 4.36
CA SER A 359 23.66 0.74 3.31
C SER A 359 23.21 2.19 3.08
N LEU A 360 21.90 2.45 3.04
CA LEU A 360 21.35 3.80 2.87
C LEU A 360 21.63 4.71 4.07
N LEU A 361 21.46 4.19 5.30
CA LEU A 361 21.73 4.95 6.52
C LEU A 361 23.21 5.28 6.67
N ASP A 362 24.12 4.35 6.36
CA ASP A 362 25.56 4.56 6.44
C ASP A 362 26.07 5.64 5.46
N ARG A 363 25.33 5.86 4.37
CA ARG A 363 25.58 6.96 3.43
C ARG A 363 24.89 8.26 3.81
N GLY A 364 24.10 8.27 4.89
CA GLY A 364 23.42 9.46 5.39
C GLY A 364 22.10 9.79 4.68
N ALA A 365 21.52 8.85 3.94
CA ALA A 365 20.22 9.05 3.32
C ALA A 365 19.10 9.25 4.37
N ASN A 366 18.15 10.12 4.11
CA ASN A 366 16.96 10.34 4.95
C ASN A 366 15.94 9.21 4.74
N LEU A 367 16.32 7.98 5.15
CA LEU A 367 15.46 6.80 5.01
C LEU A 367 14.17 6.96 5.81
N THR A 368 13.02 6.70 5.18
CA THR A 368 11.69 6.74 5.80
C THR A 368 10.98 5.41 5.66
N PHE A 369 10.15 5.07 6.66
CA PHE A 369 9.41 3.81 6.67
C PHE A 369 7.91 4.00 6.67
N GLY A 370 7.22 3.17 5.89
CA GLY A 370 5.78 3.03 5.79
C GLY A 370 5.36 1.57 5.75
N SER A 371 4.07 1.34 5.57
CA SER A 371 3.50 -0.01 5.49
C SER A 371 2.98 -0.36 4.10
N ASP A 372 2.62 0.64 3.30
CA ASP A 372 1.83 0.43 2.09
C ASP A 372 0.47 -0.25 2.40
N TRP A 373 -0.13 0.15 3.55
CA TRP A 373 -1.47 -0.31 3.88
C TRP A 373 -2.43 0.16 2.77
N THR A 374 -3.02 -0.72 2.09
CA THR A 374 -3.68 -2.01 2.36
C THR A 374 -2.87 -3.27 2.00
N VAL A 375 -1.73 -3.12 1.32
CA VAL A 375 -0.89 -4.26 0.88
C VAL A 375 -0.26 -4.98 2.07
N ALA A 376 0.15 -4.22 3.11
CA ALA A 376 0.71 -4.76 4.34
C ALA A 376 0.01 -4.16 5.57
N PRO A 377 0.17 -4.74 6.77
CA PRO A 377 -0.45 -4.22 8.00
C PRO A 377 -0.03 -2.78 8.29
N LEU A 378 -0.98 -1.93 8.71
CA LEU A 378 -0.71 -0.55 9.12
C LEU A 378 0.21 -0.46 10.35
N ASP A 379 0.24 -1.50 11.20
CA ASP A 379 0.95 -1.53 12.48
C ASP A 379 2.47 -1.27 12.31
N PRO A 380 3.03 -0.15 12.81
CA PRO A 380 4.44 0.16 12.66
C PRO A 380 5.38 -0.86 13.32
N LEU A 381 4.92 -1.56 14.36
CA LEU A 381 5.76 -2.55 15.06
C LEU A 381 6.11 -3.74 14.15
N THR A 382 5.25 -4.09 13.20
CA THR A 382 5.55 -5.13 12.20
C THR A 382 6.71 -4.73 11.33
N GLY A 383 6.75 -3.47 10.90
CA GLY A 383 7.86 -2.94 10.10
C GLY A 383 9.14 -2.74 10.92
N VAL A 384 9.05 -2.28 12.18
CA VAL A 384 10.21 -2.20 13.08
C VAL A 384 10.81 -3.58 13.29
N HIS A 385 9.98 -4.58 13.60
CA HIS A 385 10.43 -5.98 13.76
C HIS A 385 11.13 -6.47 12.48
N ALA A 386 10.52 -6.26 11.31
CA ALA A 386 11.09 -6.69 10.04
C ALA A 386 12.43 -6.00 9.72
N ALA A 387 12.57 -4.69 9.98
CA ALA A 387 13.81 -3.95 9.73
C ALA A 387 14.96 -4.41 10.63
N VAL A 388 14.65 -4.76 11.89
CA VAL A 388 15.65 -5.15 12.89
C VAL A 388 16.04 -6.62 12.78
N THR A 389 15.08 -7.50 12.52
CA THR A 389 15.33 -8.95 12.48
C THR A 389 15.60 -9.46 11.06
N ARG A 390 14.95 -8.88 10.06
CA ARG A 390 14.92 -9.34 8.66
C ARG A 390 14.51 -10.81 8.50
N LYS A 391 13.75 -11.33 9.47
CA LYS A 391 13.20 -12.68 9.43
C LYS A 391 12.10 -12.78 8.37
N THR A 392 11.99 -13.96 7.75
CA THR A 392 10.98 -14.26 6.73
C THR A 392 9.90 -15.20 7.28
N ARG A 393 8.68 -15.15 6.71
CA ARG A 393 7.52 -15.90 7.21
C ARG A 393 7.70 -17.42 7.17
N ASP A 394 8.57 -17.92 6.30
CA ASP A 394 8.86 -19.36 6.15
C ASP A 394 9.91 -19.88 7.15
N ASN A 395 10.42 -19.01 8.04
CA ASN A 395 11.43 -19.28 9.05
C ASN A 395 12.76 -19.82 8.49
N LYS A 396 13.01 -19.73 7.17
CA LYS A 396 14.26 -20.20 6.55
C LYS A 396 15.44 -19.25 6.76
N ASN A 397 15.18 -18.05 7.23
CA ASN A 397 16.18 -17.01 7.52
C ASN A 397 16.18 -16.66 9.01
N PRO A 398 16.57 -17.57 9.92
CA PRO A 398 16.54 -17.33 11.38
C PRO A 398 17.44 -16.18 11.81
N ASP A 399 18.59 -16.01 11.13
CA ASP A 399 19.52 -14.90 11.35
C ASP A 399 19.19 -13.67 10.51
N GLY A 400 18.06 -13.67 9.79
CA GLY A 400 17.61 -12.61 8.90
C GLY A 400 18.07 -12.75 7.45
N TRP A 401 17.21 -12.36 6.53
CA TRP A 401 17.49 -12.32 5.10
C TRP A 401 18.44 -11.15 4.78
N PHE A 402 19.65 -11.45 4.27
CA PHE A 402 20.76 -10.49 4.13
C PHE A 402 21.02 -9.72 5.44
N PRO A 403 21.52 -10.38 6.50
CA PRO A 403 21.58 -9.80 7.86
C PRO A 403 22.51 -8.60 7.98
N GLY A 404 23.40 -8.35 7.02
CA GLY A 404 24.23 -7.14 6.95
C GLY A 404 23.42 -5.86 6.75
N GLU A 405 22.16 -5.95 6.31
CA GLU A 405 21.27 -4.82 6.13
C GLU A 405 20.30 -4.58 7.32
N LYS A 406 20.50 -5.28 8.44
CA LYS A 406 19.78 -4.99 9.68
C LYS A 406 20.13 -3.58 10.19
N ILE A 407 19.14 -2.97 10.84
CA ILE A 407 19.32 -1.72 11.57
C ILE A 407 18.88 -1.88 13.03
N SER A 408 19.29 -0.97 13.88
CA SER A 408 18.86 -0.97 15.29
C SER A 408 17.39 -0.53 15.44
N VAL A 409 16.79 -0.88 16.57
CA VAL A 409 15.43 -0.42 16.91
C VAL A 409 15.35 1.11 16.95
N ALA A 410 16.37 1.78 17.48
CA ALA A 410 16.42 3.24 17.53
C ALA A 410 16.41 3.87 16.13
N GLU A 411 17.18 3.32 15.19
CA GLU A 411 17.20 3.76 13.78
C GLU A 411 15.85 3.50 13.12
N ALA A 412 15.25 2.31 13.31
CA ALA A 412 13.94 1.99 12.77
C ALA A 412 12.85 2.94 13.29
N LEU A 413 12.82 3.23 14.60
CA LEU A 413 11.90 4.19 15.18
C LEU A 413 12.12 5.60 14.64
N ARG A 414 13.38 6.02 14.44
CA ARG A 414 13.69 7.31 13.82
C ARG A 414 13.13 7.39 12.37
N CYS A 415 13.24 6.31 11.58
CA CYS A 415 12.66 6.24 10.23
C CYS A 415 11.13 6.32 10.24
N TYR A 416 10.46 5.77 11.27
CA TYR A 416 9.01 5.86 11.45
C TYR A 416 8.53 7.19 12.05
N THR A 417 9.38 8.00 12.67
CA THR A 417 8.98 9.23 13.37
C THR A 417 9.60 10.49 12.76
N LEU A 418 10.81 10.85 13.18
CA LEU A 418 11.46 12.11 12.80
C LEU A 418 11.67 12.21 11.30
N ASN A 419 12.14 11.13 10.65
CA ASN A 419 12.38 11.14 9.21
C ASN A 419 11.06 11.23 8.43
N ASN A 420 9.97 10.61 8.91
CA ASN A 420 8.65 10.78 8.31
C ASN A 420 8.12 12.21 8.47
N ALA A 421 8.30 12.83 9.65
CA ALA A 421 7.95 14.23 9.84
C ALA A 421 8.75 15.15 8.89
N PHE A 422 10.06 14.87 8.71
CA PHE A 422 10.89 15.55 7.73
C PHE A 422 10.33 15.38 6.32
N ALA A 423 10.03 14.15 5.90
CA ALA A 423 9.49 13.88 4.57
C ALA A 423 8.17 14.59 4.26
N ALA A 424 7.40 14.98 5.28
CA ALA A 424 6.13 15.71 5.13
C ALA A 424 6.25 17.23 5.35
N PHE A 425 7.46 17.77 5.56
CA PHE A 425 7.67 19.16 5.97
C PHE A 425 6.98 19.53 7.29
N TRP A 426 6.94 18.58 8.24
CA TRP A 426 6.44 18.77 9.60
C TRP A 426 7.51 18.58 10.68
N ASP A 427 8.77 18.40 10.30
CA ASP A 427 9.89 18.16 11.22
C ASP A 427 10.13 19.29 12.23
N LYS A 428 9.66 20.48 11.97
CA LYS A 428 9.70 21.61 12.90
C LYS A 428 8.60 21.53 13.97
N THR A 429 7.51 20.82 13.70
CA THR A 429 6.31 20.80 14.57
C THR A 429 5.97 19.43 15.13
N THR A 430 6.48 18.33 14.54
CA THR A 430 6.21 16.94 14.95
C THR A 430 7.47 16.06 14.87
N GLY A 431 7.32 14.75 15.06
CA GLY A 431 8.35 13.72 14.85
C GLY A 431 9.33 13.53 16.00
N SER A 432 9.32 14.37 17.04
CA SER A 432 10.13 14.22 18.23
C SER A 432 9.54 14.96 19.44
N LEU A 433 9.86 14.48 20.65
CA LEU A 433 9.38 15.04 21.91
C LEU A 433 10.40 16.09 22.43
N ILE A 434 10.41 17.27 21.81
CA ILE A 434 11.20 18.42 22.25
C ILE A 434 10.29 19.63 22.49
N VAL A 435 10.71 20.52 23.37
CA VAL A 435 9.96 21.74 23.70
C VAL A 435 9.71 22.56 22.42
N GLY A 436 8.47 22.99 22.23
CA GLY A 436 8.02 23.77 21.09
C GLY A 436 7.38 22.96 19.95
N LYS A 437 7.44 21.61 20.01
CA LYS A 437 6.69 20.75 19.10
C LYS A 437 5.32 20.34 19.65
N ASN A 438 4.45 19.89 18.76
CA ASN A 438 3.16 19.34 19.13
C ASN A 438 3.31 18.11 20.03
N ALA A 439 2.38 17.92 20.95
CA ALA A 439 2.29 16.74 21.80
C ALA A 439 1.68 15.57 20.99
N ASP A 440 2.46 15.03 20.07
CA ASP A 440 2.14 13.83 19.28
C ASP A 440 3.07 12.71 19.78
N PHE A 441 2.53 11.73 20.51
CA PHE A 441 3.31 10.63 21.04
C PHE A 441 2.48 9.37 21.26
N VAL A 442 3.17 8.24 21.40
CA VAL A 442 2.57 6.95 21.70
C VAL A 442 3.22 6.33 22.94
N VAL A 443 2.42 5.69 23.78
CA VAL A 443 2.87 4.91 24.93
C VAL A 443 2.69 3.43 24.63
N HIS A 444 3.78 2.70 24.68
CA HIS A 444 3.81 1.25 24.50
C HIS A 444 3.88 0.50 25.83
N SER A 445 3.32 -0.71 25.87
CA SER A 445 3.37 -1.58 27.07
C SER A 445 4.77 -2.10 27.39
N LYS A 446 5.72 -2.01 26.43
CA LYS A 446 7.12 -2.43 26.58
C LYS A 446 8.07 -1.33 26.16
N ASN A 447 9.25 -1.30 26.75
CA ASN A 447 10.33 -0.45 26.27
C ASN A 447 10.94 -1.06 25.01
N LEU A 448 10.57 -0.53 23.84
CA LEU A 448 11.00 -1.04 22.54
C LEU A 448 12.51 -1.00 22.33
N LEU A 449 13.23 -0.09 23.02
CA LEU A 449 14.69 0.04 22.89
C LEU A 449 15.46 -1.05 23.63
N THR A 450 14.83 -1.75 24.57
CA THR A 450 15.49 -2.75 25.44
C THR A 450 14.84 -4.13 25.38
N VAL A 451 13.64 -4.25 24.81
CA VAL A 451 13.00 -5.55 24.61
C VAL A 451 13.76 -6.34 23.55
N ASP A 452 13.80 -7.67 23.72
CA ASP A 452 14.34 -8.54 22.66
C ASP A 452 13.59 -8.29 21.34
N PRO A 453 14.29 -8.12 20.21
CA PRO A 453 13.66 -7.88 18.91
C PRO A 453 12.55 -8.86 18.55
N ASP A 454 12.67 -10.14 18.91
CA ASP A 454 11.64 -11.15 18.68
C ASP A 454 10.36 -10.93 19.50
N HIS A 455 10.42 -10.11 20.53
CA HIS A 455 9.27 -9.76 21.38
C HIS A 455 8.67 -8.39 21.08
N ILE A 456 9.15 -7.64 20.07
CA ILE A 456 8.61 -6.33 19.69
C ILE A 456 7.11 -6.43 19.38
N LEU A 457 6.71 -7.46 18.61
CA LEU A 457 5.31 -7.67 18.21
C LEU A 457 4.35 -7.96 19.36
N SER A 458 4.86 -8.31 20.54
CA SER A 458 4.06 -8.51 21.74
C SER A 458 3.82 -7.23 22.54
N SER A 459 4.37 -6.10 22.10
CA SER A 459 4.08 -4.80 22.68
C SER A 459 2.73 -4.29 22.22
N LYS A 460 1.95 -3.75 23.16
CA LYS A 460 0.64 -3.12 22.86
C LYS A 460 0.76 -1.61 22.92
N VAL A 461 -0.02 -0.93 22.11
CA VAL A 461 -0.26 0.51 22.25
C VAL A 461 -1.21 0.71 23.43
N ILE A 462 -0.79 1.48 24.42
CA ILE A 462 -1.59 1.83 25.62
C ILE A 462 -2.29 3.17 25.38
N ARG A 463 -1.60 4.09 24.73
CA ARG A 463 -2.07 5.46 24.54
C ARG A 463 -1.47 6.04 23.27
N THR A 464 -2.29 6.75 22.52
CA THR A 464 -1.86 7.58 21.40
C THR A 464 -2.35 9.01 21.63
N VAL A 465 -1.46 9.98 21.56
CA VAL A 465 -1.79 11.40 21.74
C VAL A 465 -1.48 12.16 20.47
N VAL A 466 -2.43 12.95 19.98
CA VAL A 466 -2.26 13.81 18.80
C VAL A 466 -2.68 15.24 19.14
N ALA A 467 -1.76 16.18 19.03
CA ALA A 467 -1.95 17.59 19.42
C ALA A 467 -2.55 17.74 20.83
N GLY A 468 -2.11 16.88 21.76
CA GLY A 468 -2.60 16.87 23.14
C GLY A 468 -3.97 16.18 23.34
N ARG A 469 -4.62 15.71 22.27
CA ARG A 469 -5.85 14.90 22.36
C ARG A 469 -5.49 13.46 22.66
N ASP A 470 -6.04 12.89 23.71
CA ASP A 470 -5.70 11.59 24.27
C ASP A 470 -6.64 10.47 23.81
N HIS A 471 -6.08 9.37 23.34
CA HIS A 471 -6.78 8.16 22.94
C HIS A 471 -6.17 6.97 23.71
N LEU A 472 -6.96 6.41 24.63
CA LEU A 472 -6.58 5.26 25.46
C LEU A 472 -7.04 3.95 24.83
N PHE A 473 -6.19 2.92 24.90
CA PHE A 473 -6.48 1.56 24.42
C PHE A 473 -6.18 0.58 25.58
N GLU A 474 -7.17 -0.26 25.91
CA GLU A 474 -7.07 -1.28 26.96
C GLU A 474 -6.38 -2.57 26.47
#